data_2a6d84aa235e3d5e69cd84fe5b195401
#
_entry.id   2a6d84aa235e3d5e69cd84fe5b195401
#
_cell.length_a   1.000
_cell.length_b   1.000
_cell.length_c   1.000
_cell.angle_alpha   90.00
_cell.angle_beta   90.00
_cell.angle_gamma   90.00
#
_symmetry.space_group_name_H-M   'P 1'
#
loop_
_entity.id
_entity.type
_entity.pdbx_description
1 polymer ?
#
loop_
_entity_poly.entity_id
_entity_poly.type
_entity_poly.pdbx_seq_one_letter_code
_entity_poly.pdbx_strand_id
1 'polypeptide(L)'
;TLQRMLRESEQRKMTSFLRHNFSGVSVRAAKEVLSNSEIEDGRVPKRINSEDAKKLIASFQKVKLLPPPTDCLSPIDDLLIKKGLSKAIDSRFASTVTRLPTVSQGNPFQIEVGLVFGGDIAADGPIEVLRFANRVPLMYQQGGCALTKAIESIDWKRYGLEHPGGKGLPKGAAAVLIHLASTNVQFTSEAKEAVADNEEVFDEIRKGLLEVGRGLKNHLKKKEQRKKAKEKFELVNVILPEIAKKTSKILGRNEPDLAPVITQIMNAVFCEEELGWDKERKLATCSIKIFNYTARARAYTILLKWPESNEVAMIENPNGGRKEARGIWAWRLDTLNPGTSTTINVALSGLSKGDWTDTDIFFRGNGDIIGATKIDEKILEEIRKSEALTAIRNEISETEIQIDNTNTQSFSNNNEENITEEINIFEKYEEGFE
;
A
#
# COMPACT_ATOMS: atom_id res chain seq x y z
N THR A 1 -3.04 10.83 -36.96
CA THR A 1 -2.33 11.60 -35.91
C THR A 1 -0.82 11.55 -36.16
N LEU A 2 -0.14 10.37 -36.23
CA LEU A 2 1.31 10.28 -36.45
C LEU A 2 1.75 10.96 -37.75
N GLN A 3 1.05 10.77 -38.86
CA GLN A 3 1.37 11.41 -40.14
C GLN A 3 1.31 12.93 -40.06
N ARG A 4 0.40 13.51 -39.27
CA ARG A 4 0.33 14.95 -39.05
C ARG A 4 1.56 15.42 -38.27
N MET A 5 1.92 14.72 -37.20
CA MET A 5 3.13 15.03 -36.41
C MET A 5 4.39 14.95 -37.26
N LEU A 6 4.51 13.96 -38.14
CA LEU A 6 5.65 13.83 -39.05
C LEU A 6 5.76 15.00 -40.04
N ARG A 7 4.63 15.46 -40.59
CA ARG A 7 4.58 16.60 -41.54
C ARG A 7 4.88 17.94 -40.87
N GLU A 8 4.44 18.11 -39.64
CA GLU A 8 4.63 19.35 -38.85
C GLU A 8 5.98 19.42 -38.15
N SER A 9 6.73 18.31 -38.10
CA SER A 9 7.99 18.19 -37.37
C SER A 9 9.08 19.06 -37.97
N GLU A 10 9.81 19.77 -37.11
CA GLU A 10 11.02 20.56 -37.48
C GLU A 10 12.32 19.75 -37.36
N GLN A 11 12.25 18.54 -36.84
CA GLN A 11 13.42 17.69 -36.62
C GLN A 11 13.99 17.19 -37.93
N ARG A 12 15.35 17.11 -37.97
CA ARG A 12 16.10 16.66 -39.16
C ARG A 12 16.37 15.16 -39.17
N LYS A 13 16.32 14.49 -38.00
CA LYS A 13 16.57 13.05 -37.84
C LYS A 13 15.37 12.37 -37.22
N MET A 14 15.15 11.12 -37.58
CA MET A 14 14.07 10.31 -37.03
C MET A 14 14.26 10.01 -35.54
N THR A 15 15.48 9.73 -35.07
CA THR A 15 15.76 9.53 -33.64
C THR A 15 15.37 10.77 -32.82
N SER A 16 15.72 11.98 -33.29
CA SER A 16 15.35 13.23 -32.63
C SER A 16 13.84 13.45 -32.63
N PHE A 17 13.17 13.14 -33.72
CA PHE A 17 11.71 13.20 -33.83
C PHE A 17 11.03 12.28 -32.82
N LEU A 18 11.47 11.03 -32.71
CA LEU A 18 10.89 10.04 -31.81
C LEU A 18 11.08 10.47 -30.36
N ARG A 19 12.27 10.92 -29.98
CA ARG A 19 12.55 11.38 -28.60
C ARG A 19 11.79 12.63 -28.20
N HIS A 20 11.62 13.58 -29.11
CA HIS A 20 10.96 14.84 -28.80
C HIS A 20 9.44 14.75 -28.74
N ASN A 21 8.85 13.87 -29.56
CA ASN A 21 7.40 13.80 -29.71
C ASN A 21 6.75 12.64 -28.94
N PHE A 22 7.54 11.71 -28.39
CA PHE A 22 7.04 10.55 -27.65
C PHE A 22 7.72 10.44 -26.28
N SER A 23 6.90 10.37 -25.24
CA SER A 23 7.37 10.13 -23.88
C SER A 23 7.93 8.70 -23.73
N GLY A 24 8.97 8.54 -22.90
CA GLY A 24 9.53 7.22 -22.61
C GLY A 24 10.40 6.62 -23.74
N VAL A 25 10.75 7.40 -24.77
CA VAL A 25 11.59 6.93 -25.88
C VAL A 25 13.04 7.39 -25.65
N SER A 26 13.87 6.49 -25.11
CA SER A 26 15.32 6.69 -25.00
C SER A 26 16.00 6.64 -26.38
N VAL A 27 17.25 7.06 -26.44
CA VAL A 27 18.07 6.95 -27.70
C VAL A 27 18.15 5.52 -28.19
N ARG A 28 18.32 4.55 -27.29
CA ARG A 28 18.38 3.13 -27.58
C ARG A 28 17.02 2.63 -28.13
N ALA A 29 15.93 2.96 -27.44
CA ALA A 29 14.58 2.58 -27.90
C ALA A 29 14.24 3.21 -29.25
N ALA A 30 14.61 4.48 -29.50
CA ALA A 30 14.41 5.13 -30.79
C ALA A 30 15.15 4.41 -31.91
N LYS A 31 16.43 4.03 -31.71
CA LYS A 31 17.20 3.26 -32.67
C LYS A 31 16.60 1.87 -32.93
N GLU A 32 16.15 1.19 -31.90
CA GLU A 32 15.50 -0.12 -32.00
C GLU A 32 14.15 -0.04 -32.74
N VAL A 33 13.33 0.97 -32.47
CA VAL A 33 12.09 1.24 -33.22
C VAL A 33 12.39 1.47 -34.71
N LEU A 34 13.42 2.27 -35.03
CA LEU A 34 13.83 2.55 -36.41
C LEU A 34 14.35 1.29 -37.10
N SER A 35 15.19 0.50 -36.43
CA SER A 35 15.69 -0.78 -36.95
C SER A 35 14.56 -1.76 -37.27
N ASN A 36 13.60 -1.90 -36.35
CA ASN A 36 12.44 -2.79 -36.51
C ASN A 36 11.45 -2.31 -37.59
N SER A 37 11.45 -1.02 -37.91
CA SER A 37 10.63 -0.43 -38.98
C SER A 37 11.34 -0.31 -40.32
N GLU A 38 12.62 -0.68 -40.39
CA GLU A 38 13.50 -0.55 -41.58
C GLU A 38 13.60 0.91 -42.08
N ILE A 39 13.56 1.89 -41.15
CA ILE A 39 13.66 3.31 -41.45
C ILE A 39 15.03 3.81 -41.01
N GLU A 40 15.77 4.43 -41.94
CA GLU A 40 17.08 5.03 -41.65
C GLU A 40 16.94 6.29 -40.78
N ASP A 41 17.80 6.44 -39.76
CA ASP A 41 17.79 7.60 -38.84
C ASP A 41 17.99 8.96 -39.60
N GLY A 42 18.81 8.96 -40.64
CA GLY A 42 19.06 10.15 -41.45
C GLY A 42 17.87 10.65 -42.29
N ARG A 43 16.78 9.89 -42.33
CA ARG A 43 15.60 10.27 -43.10
C ARG A 43 14.82 11.39 -42.39
N VAL A 44 14.45 12.40 -43.15
CA VAL A 44 13.68 13.55 -42.61
C VAL A 44 12.26 13.12 -42.32
N PRO A 45 11.70 13.41 -41.10
CA PRO A 45 10.33 13.03 -40.72
C PRO A 45 9.27 13.42 -41.76
N LYS A 46 9.36 14.61 -42.36
CA LYS A 46 8.41 15.08 -43.38
C LYS A 46 8.36 14.22 -44.64
N ARG A 47 9.36 13.41 -44.91
CA ARG A 47 9.47 12.53 -46.09
C ARG A 47 9.00 11.10 -45.83
N ILE A 48 8.49 10.82 -44.65
CA ILE A 48 7.93 9.49 -44.27
C ILE A 48 6.57 9.33 -44.92
N ASN A 49 6.38 8.23 -45.65
CA ASN A 49 5.12 7.91 -46.31
C ASN A 49 4.14 7.21 -45.36
N SER A 50 2.93 6.91 -45.87
CA SER A 50 1.89 6.26 -45.06
C SER A 50 2.22 4.82 -44.67
N GLU A 51 2.94 4.09 -45.50
CA GLU A 51 3.34 2.70 -45.23
C GLU A 51 4.45 2.65 -44.18
N ASP A 52 5.46 3.51 -44.30
CA ASP A 52 6.53 3.64 -43.29
C ASP A 52 5.96 4.07 -41.93
N ALA A 53 4.98 4.98 -41.91
CA ALA A 53 4.31 5.38 -40.69
C ALA A 53 3.55 4.21 -40.02
N LYS A 54 2.95 3.29 -40.80
CA LYS A 54 2.32 2.07 -40.26
C LYS A 54 3.34 1.10 -39.70
N LYS A 55 4.48 0.89 -40.41
CA LYS A 55 5.61 0.09 -39.93
C LYS A 55 6.18 0.65 -38.63
N LEU A 56 6.29 1.96 -38.54
CA LEU A 56 6.77 2.65 -37.33
C LEU A 56 5.84 2.38 -36.13
N ILE A 57 4.52 2.49 -36.31
CA ILE A 57 3.54 2.16 -35.25
C ILE A 57 3.66 0.70 -34.82
N ALA A 58 3.77 -0.22 -35.77
CA ALA A 58 3.90 -1.65 -35.48
C ALA A 58 5.22 -1.97 -34.72
N SER A 59 6.29 -1.24 -35.00
CA SER A 59 7.58 -1.42 -34.32
C SER A 59 7.55 -0.90 -32.87
N PHE A 60 6.79 0.13 -32.56
CA PHE A 60 6.58 0.59 -31.17
C PHE A 60 6.00 -0.51 -30.26
N GLN A 61 5.12 -1.37 -30.81
CA GLN A 61 4.54 -2.47 -30.03
C GLN A 61 5.54 -3.58 -29.69
N LYS A 62 6.68 -3.64 -30.40
CA LYS A 62 7.71 -4.67 -30.23
C LYS A 62 8.87 -4.23 -29.35
N VAL A 63 8.97 -2.93 -29.06
CA VAL A 63 10.07 -2.34 -28.29
C VAL A 63 9.62 -2.00 -26.88
N LYS A 64 10.40 -2.38 -25.88
CA LYS A 64 10.13 -2.03 -24.48
C LYS A 64 10.47 -0.55 -24.28
N LEU A 65 9.44 0.25 -24.13
CA LEU A 65 9.57 1.68 -23.83
C LEU A 65 9.65 1.92 -22.33
N LEU A 66 10.30 3.02 -21.94
CA LEU A 66 10.22 3.48 -20.56
C LEU A 66 8.79 3.89 -20.23
N PRO A 67 8.30 3.63 -19.01
CA PRO A 67 6.99 4.10 -18.61
C PRO A 67 6.93 5.63 -18.69
N PRO A 68 5.78 6.23 -19.04
CA PRO A 68 5.63 7.67 -19.05
C PRO A 68 5.83 8.23 -17.64
N PRO A 69 6.28 9.51 -17.51
CA PRO A 69 6.43 10.17 -16.22
C PRO A 69 5.09 10.18 -15.47
N THR A 70 5.15 9.99 -14.17
CA THR A 70 3.96 9.88 -13.29
C THR A 70 3.77 11.09 -12.39
N ASP A 71 4.69 12.07 -12.46
CA ASP A 71 4.67 13.30 -11.64
C ASP A 71 3.46 14.19 -11.96
N CYS A 72 2.85 13.98 -13.13
CA CYS A 72 1.59 14.63 -13.52
C CYS A 72 0.35 14.04 -12.81
N LEU A 73 0.48 12.92 -12.09
CA LEU A 73 -0.61 12.35 -11.32
C LEU A 73 -0.75 13.09 -9.98
N SER A 74 -1.99 13.26 -9.56
CA SER A 74 -2.32 13.94 -8.30
C SER A 74 -3.13 13.00 -7.40
N PRO A 75 -2.49 12.00 -6.76
CA PRO A 75 -3.14 11.16 -5.77
C PRO A 75 -3.56 11.99 -4.56
N ILE A 76 -4.51 11.47 -3.78
CA ILE A 76 -4.95 12.08 -2.52
C ILE A 76 -3.95 11.77 -1.41
N ASP A 77 -3.40 10.57 -1.41
CA ASP A 77 -2.57 9.95 -0.38
C ASP A 77 -3.41 9.14 0.64
N ASP A 78 -2.87 7.99 1.04
CA ASP A 78 -3.56 7.05 1.94
C ASP A 78 -3.86 7.67 3.33
N LEU A 79 -2.95 8.49 3.87
CA LEU A 79 -3.17 9.19 5.13
C LEU A 79 -4.32 10.20 5.02
N LEU A 80 -4.37 10.97 3.92
CA LEU A 80 -5.44 11.96 3.70
C LEU A 80 -6.79 11.28 3.46
N ILE A 81 -6.81 10.16 2.72
CA ILE A 81 -8.03 9.36 2.55
C ILE A 81 -8.50 8.82 3.90
N LYS A 82 -7.60 8.28 4.71
CA LYS A 82 -7.92 7.80 6.05
C LYS A 82 -8.50 8.90 6.94
N LYS A 83 -7.86 10.07 6.97
CA LYS A 83 -8.37 11.25 7.70
C LYS A 83 -9.74 11.68 7.21
N GLY A 84 -9.93 11.77 5.88
CA GLY A 84 -11.20 12.14 5.26
C GLY A 84 -12.33 11.18 5.62
N LEU A 85 -12.10 9.88 5.49
CA LEU A 85 -13.07 8.84 5.83
C LEU A 85 -13.38 8.82 7.33
N SER A 86 -12.38 8.89 8.22
CA SER A 86 -12.61 8.90 9.67
C SER A 86 -13.28 10.17 10.18
N LYS A 87 -13.17 11.29 9.45
CA LYS A 87 -13.88 12.53 9.78
C LYS A 87 -15.34 12.51 9.30
N ALA A 88 -15.58 11.91 8.13
CA ALA A 88 -16.91 11.86 7.51
C ALA A 88 -17.78 10.74 8.10
N ILE A 89 -17.17 9.64 8.50
CA ILE A 89 -17.86 8.41 8.92
C ILE A 89 -17.27 7.98 10.26
N ASP A 90 -18.10 7.92 11.31
CA ASP A 90 -17.68 7.29 12.56
C ASP A 90 -17.51 5.79 12.35
N SER A 91 -16.27 5.32 12.39
CA SER A 91 -15.92 3.94 12.09
C SER A 91 -14.92 3.40 13.11
N ARG A 92 -15.00 2.09 13.37
CA ARG A 92 -14.08 1.41 14.31
C ARG A 92 -12.81 0.92 13.68
N PHE A 93 -12.77 0.85 12.36
CA PHE A 93 -11.63 0.40 11.59
C PHE A 93 -11.55 1.15 10.28
N ALA A 94 -10.34 1.54 9.88
CA ALA A 94 -10.05 2.17 8.61
C ALA A 94 -8.76 1.57 8.02
N SER A 95 -8.81 1.15 6.77
CA SER A 95 -7.65 0.68 6.00
C SER A 95 -7.62 1.41 4.67
N THR A 96 -6.47 1.94 4.32
CA THR A 96 -6.26 2.68 3.08
C THR A 96 -5.02 2.17 2.37
N VAL A 97 -4.96 2.32 1.07
CA VAL A 97 -3.82 1.98 0.24
C VAL A 97 -3.75 2.91 -0.96
N THR A 98 -2.57 3.45 -1.22
CA THR A 98 -2.22 4.12 -2.47
C THR A 98 -1.34 3.16 -3.26
N ARG A 99 -1.86 2.66 -4.40
CA ARG A 99 -1.14 1.73 -5.27
C ARG A 99 -0.05 2.47 -6.03
N LEU A 100 0.97 1.74 -6.50
CA LEU A 100 1.98 2.34 -7.37
C LEU A 100 1.35 2.81 -8.69
N PRO A 101 1.86 3.91 -9.25
CA PRO A 101 1.45 4.34 -10.58
C PRO A 101 1.69 3.26 -11.63
N THR A 102 0.73 3.08 -12.51
CA THR A 102 0.74 2.10 -13.60
C THR A 102 0.35 2.80 -14.90
N VAL A 103 0.49 2.14 -16.03
CA VAL A 103 0.19 2.69 -17.35
C VAL A 103 -0.86 1.84 -18.03
N SER A 104 -1.87 2.49 -18.60
CA SER A 104 -2.85 1.86 -19.49
C SER A 104 -2.93 2.64 -20.80
N GLN A 105 -2.77 1.95 -21.92
CA GLN A 105 -2.80 2.55 -23.27
C GLN A 105 -1.92 3.82 -23.41
N GLY A 106 -0.76 3.82 -22.76
CA GLY A 106 0.18 4.95 -22.78
C GLY A 106 -0.15 6.09 -21.81
N ASN A 107 -1.24 6.01 -21.05
CA ASN A 107 -1.61 7.02 -20.06
C ASN A 107 -1.27 6.50 -18.66
N PRO A 108 -0.53 7.25 -17.86
CA PRO A 108 -0.26 6.90 -16.47
C PRO A 108 -1.54 7.05 -15.64
N PHE A 109 -1.71 6.14 -14.70
CA PHE A 109 -2.79 6.19 -13.73
C PHE A 109 -2.36 5.62 -12.38
N GLN A 110 -3.07 5.99 -11.34
CA GLN A 110 -2.84 5.53 -9.98
C GLN A 110 -4.17 5.27 -9.28
N ILE A 111 -4.23 4.19 -8.54
CA ILE A 111 -5.42 3.77 -7.79
C ILE A 111 -5.17 3.94 -6.30
N GLU A 112 -6.15 4.51 -5.64
CA GLU A 112 -6.22 4.60 -4.20
C GLU A 112 -7.52 4.00 -3.72
N VAL A 113 -7.44 3.23 -2.65
CA VAL A 113 -8.60 2.54 -2.06
C VAL A 113 -8.63 2.78 -0.57
N GLY A 114 -9.79 3.14 -0.05
CA GLY A 114 -10.07 3.22 1.37
C GLY A 114 -11.23 2.30 1.74
N LEU A 115 -11.17 1.67 2.90
CA LEU A 115 -12.25 0.89 3.48
C LEU A 115 -12.39 1.24 4.95
N VAL A 116 -13.59 1.58 5.37
CA VAL A 116 -13.96 1.77 6.78
C VAL A 116 -15.01 0.75 7.19
N PHE A 117 -15.00 0.35 8.47
CA PHE A 117 -15.89 -0.69 8.98
C PHE A 117 -16.35 -0.40 10.41
N GLY A 118 -17.64 -0.69 10.67
CA GLY A 118 -18.25 -0.57 11.98
C GLY A 118 -18.59 0.88 12.35
N GLY A 119 -18.78 1.17 13.64
CA GLY A 119 -19.25 2.47 14.11
C GLY A 119 -20.73 2.66 13.83
N ASP A 120 -21.09 3.84 13.33
CA ASP A 120 -22.48 4.23 13.02
C ASP A 120 -22.93 3.79 11.62
N ILE A 121 -22.09 3.04 10.89
CA ILE A 121 -22.44 2.57 9.53
C ILE A 121 -23.55 1.50 9.65
N ALA A 122 -24.63 1.67 8.87
CA ALA A 122 -25.74 0.71 8.84
C ALA A 122 -25.27 -0.69 8.37
N ALA A 123 -25.61 -1.73 9.13
CA ALA A 123 -25.20 -3.10 8.85
C ALA A 123 -26.16 -3.87 7.93
N ASP A 124 -27.41 -3.44 7.84
CA ASP A 124 -28.49 -4.22 7.22
C ASP A 124 -28.60 -4.06 5.69
N GLY A 125 -27.80 -3.17 5.11
CA GLY A 125 -27.82 -2.82 3.69
C GLY A 125 -26.55 -3.20 2.93
N PRO A 126 -26.54 -2.92 1.63
CA PRO A 126 -25.29 -2.95 0.86
C PRO A 126 -24.31 -1.91 1.40
N ILE A 127 -23.02 -2.18 1.24
CA ILE A 127 -21.98 -1.22 1.63
C ILE A 127 -22.12 0.10 0.87
N GLU A 128 -21.71 1.19 1.49
CA GLU A 128 -21.60 2.48 0.84
C GLU A 128 -20.39 2.51 -0.10
N VAL A 129 -20.55 3.07 -1.31
CA VAL A 129 -19.49 3.15 -2.32
C VAL A 129 -19.23 4.60 -2.70
N LEU A 130 -18.06 5.10 -2.35
CA LEU A 130 -17.57 6.43 -2.67
C LEU A 130 -16.60 6.34 -3.84
N ARG A 131 -16.94 6.94 -4.97
CA ARG A 131 -16.17 6.85 -6.22
C ARG A 131 -15.66 8.22 -6.63
N PHE A 132 -14.36 8.29 -6.95
CA PHE A 132 -13.70 9.52 -7.35
C PHE A 132 -12.83 9.28 -8.59
N ALA A 133 -12.79 10.27 -9.47
CA ALA A 133 -11.85 10.35 -10.59
C ALA A 133 -11.20 11.74 -10.57
N ASN A 134 -9.87 11.80 -10.50
CA ASN A 134 -9.11 13.05 -10.38
C ASN A 134 -9.68 13.97 -9.28
N ARG A 135 -9.95 13.39 -8.10
CA ARG A 135 -10.53 14.06 -6.91
C ARG A 135 -11.98 14.55 -7.07
N VAL A 136 -12.62 14.27 -8.22
CA VAL A 136 -14.02 14.62 -8.44
C VAL A 136 -14.92 13.43 -8.10
N PRO A 137 -15.95 13.61 -7.25
CA PRO A 137 -16.88 12.55 -6.91
C PRO A 137 -17.76 12.16 -8.09
N LEU A 138 -18.01 10.85 -8.25
CA LEU A 138 -18.91 10.29 -9.27
C LEU A 138 -20.23 9.91 -8.60
N MET A 139 -21.23 10.79 -8.72
CA MET A 139 -22.49 10.68 -7.95
C MET A 139 -23.50 9.74 -8.62
N TYR A 140 -23.47 9.59 -9.94
CA TYR A 140 -24.50 8.90 -10.71
C TYR A 140 -23.97 7.65 -11.43
N GLN A 141 -24.85 6.85 -12.03
CA GLN A 141 -24.52 5.67 -12.84
C GLN A 141 -23.61 4.64 -12.12
N GLN A 142 -23.88 4.38 -10.85
CA GLN A 142 -23.05 3.50 -10.02
C GLN A 142 -22.89 2.09 -10.63
N GLY A 143 -23.98 1.47 -11.11
CA GLY A 143 -23.95 0.10 -11.64
C GLY A 143 -23.20 -0.05 -12.96
N GLY A 144 -23.06 1.04 -13.76
CA GLY A 144 -22.30 1.03 -15.02
C GLY A 144 -20.80 1.33 -14.88
N CYS A 145 -20.35 1.67 -13.66
CA CYS A 145 -18.99 2.14 -13.42
C CYS A 145 -18.01 0.99 -13.17
N ALA A 146 -16.87 0.98 -13.86
CA ALA A 146 -15.79 0.01 -13.65
C ALA A 146 -15.33 -0.08 -12.19
N LEU A 147 -15.33 1.05 -11.44
CA LEU A 147 -14.96 1.08 -10.04
C LEU A 147 -15.91 0.23 -9.18
N THR A 148 -17.22 0.32 -9.43
CA THR A 148 -18.22 -0.50 -8.72
C THR A 148 -18.13 -1.97 -9.11
N LYS A 149 -18.01 -2.26 -10.41
CA LYS A 149 -17.85 -3.64 -10.91
C LYS A 149 -16.63 -4.34 -10.30
N ALA A 150 -15.55 -3.62 -10.06
CA ALA A 150 -14.37 -4.16 -9.39
C ALA A 150 -14.69 -4.59 -7.95
N ILE A 151 -15.48 -3.81 -7.20
CA ILE A 151 -15.95 -4.22 -5.86
C ILE A 151 -16.80 -5.48 -5.95
N GLU A 152 -17.74 -5.55 -6.87
CA GLU A 152 -18.64 -6.69 -7.06
C GLU A 152 -17.91 -7.98 -7.46
N SER A 153 -16.72 -7.86 -8.09
CA SER A 153 -15.91 -9.00 -8.54
C SER A 153 -15.19 -9.74 -7.41
N ILE A 154 -15.18 -9.22 -6.20
CA ILE A 154 -14.45 -9.76 -5.05
C ILE A 154 -15.36 -10.61 -4.18
N ASP A 155 -14.86 -11.76 -3.77
CA ASP A 155 -15.51 -12.60 -2.76
C ASP A 155 -15.31 -12.01 -1.35
N TRP A 156 -16.19 -11.09 -0.97
CA TRP A 156 -16.12 -10.38 0.30
C TRP A 156 -16.39 -11.24 1.53
N LYS A 157 -17.00 -12.43 1.37
CA LYS A 157 -17.17 -13.39 2.48
C LYS A 157 -15.82 -13.76 3.12
N ARG A 158 -14.76 -13.83 2.31
CA ARG A 158 -13.41 -14.10 2.79
C ARG A 158 -12.85 -13.04 3.71
N TYR A 159 -13.43 -11.84 3.66
CA TYR A 159 -12.98 -10.66 4.40
C TYR A 159 -13.94 -10.25 5.53
N GLY A 160 -15.01 -11.06 5.75
CA GLY A 160 -15.93 -10.86 6.88
C GLY A 160 -17.14 -9.97 6.58
N LEU A 161 -17.43 -9.69 5.30
CA LEU A 161 -18.68 -9.06 4.88
C LEU A 161 -19.64 -10.11 4.32
N GLU A 162 -20.94 -9.87 4.47
CA GLU A 162 -21.95 -10.73 3.84
C GLU A 162 -22.00 -10.46 2.33
N HIS A 163 -21.95 -11.51 1.52
CA HIS A 163 -22.03 -11.39 0.07
C HIS A 163 -22.99 -12.46 -0.47
N PRO A 164 -24.32 -12.22 -0.38
CA PRO A 164 -25.33 -13.18 -0.82
C PRO A 164 -25.20 -13.49 -2.32
N GLY A 165 -25.12 -14.78 -2.65
CA GLY A 165 -24.97 -15.21 -4.05
C GLY A 165 -23.64 -14.87 -4.73
N GLY A 166 -22.72 -14.14 -4.08
CA GLY A 166 -21.44 -13.71 -4.67
C GLY A 166 -21.57 -12.74 -5.84
N LYS A 167 -22.70 -12.03 -5.94
CA LYS A 167 -22.99 -11.06 -6.99
C LYS A 167 -23.50 -9.76 -6.37
N GLY A 168 -23.20 -8.64 -7.06
CA GLY A 168 -23.58 -7.31 -6.60
C GLY A 168 -22.69 -6.83 -5.43
N LEU A 169 -23.12 -5.77 -4.77
CA LEU A 169 -22.39 -5.21 -3.64
C LEU A 169 -22.52 -6.09 -2.40
N PRO A 170 -21.47 -6.28 -1.62
CA PRO A 170 -21.56 -6.97 -0.33
C PRO A 170 -22.41 -6.18 0.65
N LYS A 171 -22.90 -6.85 1.70
CA LYS A 171 -23.67 -6.25 2.80
C LYS A 171 -22.84 -6.19 4.06
N GLY A 172 -23.08 -5.18 4.86
CA GLY A 172 -22.44 -5.01 6.16
C GLY A 172 -22.11 -3.55 6.49
N ALA A 173 -21.73 -3.32 7.71
CA ALA A 173 -21.38 -1.99 8.22
C ALA A 173 -20.04 -1.50 7.66
N ALA A 174 -19.97 -1.26 6.36
CA ALA A 174 -18.74 -0.83 5.69
C ALA A 174 -18.99 0.25 4.62
N ALA A 175 -17.99 1.09 4.41
CA ALA A 175 -17.93 1.98 3.26
C ALA A 175 -16.59 1.81 2.54
N VAL A 176 -16.62 1.83 1.20
CA VAL A 176 -15.45 1.68 0.34
C VAL A 176 -15.30 2.92 -0.52
N LEU A 177 -14.12 3.53 -0.46
CA LEU A 177 -13.73 4.63 -1.34
C LEU A 177 -12.77 4.11 -2.40
N ILE A 178 -13.00 4.45 -3.67
CA ILE A 178 -12.05 4.23 -4.76
C ILE A 178 -11.79 5.55 -5.45
N HIS A 179 -10.53 5.91 -5.58
CA HIS A 179 -10.05 7.07 -6.32
C HIS A 179 -9.14 6.61 -7.47
N LEU A 180 -9.45 7.09 -8.67
CA LEU A 180 -8.64 6.94 -9.88
C LEU A 180 -8.02 8.29 -10.22
N ALA A 181 -6.69 8.42 -10.12
CA ALA A 181 -5.94 9.54 -10.65
C ALA A 181 -5.35 9.14 -12.00
N SER A 182 -5.62 9.90 -13.06
CA SER A 182 -5.08 9.65 -14.40
C SER A 182 -5.04 10.91 -15.23
N THR A 183 -4.06 10.99 -16.13
CA THR A 183 -4.00 12.07 -17.14
C THR A 183 -5.14 12.00 -18.15
N ASN A 184 -5.70 10.79 -18.34
CA ASN A 184 -6.79 10.57 -19.30
C ASN A 184 -7.77 9.51 -18.78
N VAL A 185 -8.72 9.93 -17.94
CA VAL A 185 -9.78 9.04 -17.47
C VAL A 185 -10.77 8.78 -18.59
N GLN A 186 -10.96 7.51 -18.94
CA GLN A 186 -11.97 7.08 -19.89
C GLN A 186 -13.32 6.97 -19.18
N PHE A 187 -14.29 7.75 -19.60
CA PHE A 187 -15.66 7.72 -19.09
C PHE A 187 -16.59 7.03 -20.08
N THR A 188 -17.72 6.51 -19.57
CA THR A 188 -18.77 5.87 -20.38
C THR A 188 -19.57 6.87 -21.19
N SER A 189 -19.60 8.13 -20.76
CA SER A 189 -20.38 9.22 -21.38
C SER A 189 -19.68 10.58 -21.20
N GLU A 190 -20.10 11.57 -21.95
CA GLU A 190 -19.61 12.95 -21.84
C GLU A 190 -19.93 13.59 -20.47
N ALA A 191 -20.98 13.12 -19.79
CA ALA A 191 -21.35 13.58 -18.45
C ALA A 191 -20.33 13.19 -17.35
N LYS A 192 -19.35 12.32 -17.66
CA LYS A 192 -18.27 11.86 -16.76
C LYS A 192 -18.76 11.25 -15.43
N GLU A 193 -19.90 10.55 -15.47
CA GLU A 193 -20.55 9.99 -14.29
C GLU A 193 -20.04 8.59 -13.92
N ALA A 194 -19.49 7.85 -14.88
CA ALA A 194 -18.99 6.51 -14.70
C ALA A 194 -17.71 6.28 -15.50
N VAL A 195 -16.74 5.60 -14.89
CA VAL A 195 -15.50 5.18 -15.53
C VAL A 195 -15.79 3.99 -16.44
N ALA A 196 -15.29 4.03 -17.68
CA ALA A 196 -15.41 2.95 -18.65
C ALA A 196 -14.59 1.73 -18.25
N ASP A 197 -15.01 0.57 -18.77
CA ASP A 197 -14.28 -0.69 -18.51
C ASP A 197 -12.90 -0.65 -19.20
N ASN A 198 -11.86 -0.90 -18.41
CA ASN A 198 -10.47 -1.01 -18.82
C ASN A 198 -9.81 -2.08 -17.96
N GLU A 199 -9.19 -3.07 -18.59
CA GLU A 199 -8.69 -4.27 -17.91
C GLU A 199 -7.56 -3.94 -16.93
N GLU A 200 -6.59 -3.11 -17.33
CA GLU A 200 -5.45 -2.73 -16.47
C GLU A 200 -5.90 -1.91 -15.25
N VAL A 201 -6.83 -0.98 -15.47
CA VAL A 201 -7.43 -0.17 -14.39
C VAL A 201 -8.22 -1.06 -13.43
N PHE A 202 -9.02 -1.97 -13.97
CA PHE A 202 -9.81 -2.92 -13.20
C PHE A 202 -8.94 -3.82 -12.33
N ASP A 203 -7.85 -4.35 -12.87
CA ASP A 203 -6.92 -5.20 -12.14
C ASP A 203 -6.21 -4.47 -11.00
N GLU A 204 -5.78 -3.23 -11.22
CA GLU A 204 -5.16 -2.43 -10.15
C GLU A 204 -6.16 -2.06 -9.06
N ILE A 205 -7.39 -1.72 -9.40
CA ILE A 205 -8.46 -1.51 -8.40
C ILE A 205 -8.67 -2.78 -7.59
N ARG A 206 -8.77 -3.93 -8.27
CA ARG A 206 -8.95 -5.22 -7.61
C ARG A 206 -7.81 -5.54 -6.64
N LYS A 207 -6.55 -5.29 -7.01
CA LYS A 207 -5.39 -5.46 -6.12
C LYS A 207 -5.50 -4.58 -4.87
N GLY A 208 -5.86 -3.31 -5.02
CA GLY A 208 -6.09 -2.39 -3.90
C GLY A 208 -7.20 -2.86 -2.97
N LEU A 209 -8.34 -3.29 -3.54
CA LEU A 209 -9.48 -3.82 -2.77
C LEU A 209 -9.12 -5.09 -1.99
N LEU A 210 -8.35 -6.00 -2.60
CA LEU A 210 -7.85 -7.20 -1.92
C LEU A 210 -6.92 -6.85 -0.75
N GLU A 211 -6.16 -5.79 -0.86
CA GLU A 211 -5.25 -5.32 0.19
C GLU A 211 -6.00 -4.76 1.39
N VAL A 212 -6.94 -3.83 1.19
CA VAL A 212 -7.77 -3.31 2.28
C VAL A 212 -8.69 -4.38 2.86
N GLY A 213 -9.17 -5.34 2.04
CA GLY A 213 -9.93 -6.50 2.50
C GLY A 213 -9.11 -7.41 3.44
N ARG A 214 -7.83 -7.65 3.14
CA ARG A 214 -6.94 -8.38 4.06
C ARG A 214 -6.76 -7.64 5.39
N GLY A 215 -6.66 -6.31 5.37
CA GLY A 215 -6.65 -5.48 6.57
C GLY A 215 -7.90 -5.70 7.42
N LEU A 216 -9.09 -5.63 6.82
CA LEU A 216 -10.36 -5.88 7.51
C LEU A 216 -10.42 -7.29 8.12
N LYS A 217 -10.08 -8.32 7.35
CA LYS A 217 -10.05 -9.71 7.84
C LYS A 217 -9.14 -9.87 9.06
N ASN A 218 -7.96 -9.26 9.01
CA ASN A 218 -7.00 -9.33 10.12
C ASN A 218 -7.55 -8.64 11.37
N HIS A 219 -8.16 -7.46 11.21
CA HIS A 219 -8.81 -6.74 12.29
C HIS A 219 -9.93 -7.58 12.95
N LEU A 220 -10.84 -8.15 12.16
CA LEU A 220 -11.93 -8.99 12.66
C LEU A 220 -11.42 -10.25 13.36
N LYS A 221 -10.43 -10.93 12.78
CA LYS A 221 -9.79 -12.11 13.37
C LYS A 221 -9.12 -11.79 14.71
N LYS A 222 -8.35 -10.69 14.79
CA LYS A 222 -7.74 -10.22 16.03
C LYS A 222 -8.78 -9.97 17.11
N LYS A 223 -9.85 -9.26 16.77
CA LYS A 223 -10.94 -8.93 17.69
C LYS A 223 -11.61 -10.19 18.22
N GLU A 224 -11.91 -11.16 17.37
CA GLU A 224 -12.52 -12.44 17.78
C GLU A 224 -11.56 -13.25 18.68
N GLN A 225 -10.29 -13.35 18.32
CA GLN A 225 -9.28 -14.06 19.10
C GLN A 225 -9.09 -13.43 20.48
N ARG A 226 -9.00 -12.08 20.55
CA ARG A 226 -8.91 -11.36 21.82
C ARG A 226 -10.13 -11.60 22.69
N LYS A 227 -11.33 -11.55 22.12
CA LYS A 227 -12.58 -11.82 22.84
C LYS A 227 -12.58 -13.23 23.46
N LYS A 228 -12.30 -14.26 22.64
CA LYS A 228 -12.24 -15.65 23.09
C LYS A 228 -11.17 -15.87 24.17
N ALA A 229 -10.02 -15.23 24.01
CA ALA A 229 -8.93 -15.33 24.97
C ALA A 229 -9.27 -14.66 26.30
N LYS A 230 -9.90 -13.48 26.25
CA LYS A 230 -10.37 -12.77 27.43
C LYS A 230 -11.44 -13.56 28.19
N GLU A 231 -12.43 -14.09 27.50
CA GLU A 231 -13.48 -14.93 28.06
C GLU A 231 -12.86 -16.19 28.75
N LYS A 232 -11.91 -16.84 28.07
CA LYS A 232 -11.20 -17.97 28.65
C LYS A 232 -10.39 -17.59 29.90
N PHE A 233 -9.69 -16.46 29.87
CA PHE A 233 -8.91 -15.97 31.00
C PHE A 233 -9.77 -15.61 32.20
N GLU A 234 -10.88 -14.90 31.98
CA GLU A 234 -11.85 -14.56 33.01
C GLU A 234 -12.43 -15.82 33.65
N LEU A 235 -12.83 -16.79 32.81
CA LEU A 235 -13.35 -18.08 33.30
C LEU A 235 -12.34 -18.83 34.19
N VAL A 236 -11.09 -18.90 33.73
CA VAL A 236 -10.01 -19.58 34.47
C VAL A 236 -9.72 -18.86 35.79
N ASN A 237 -9.66 -17.52 35.80
CA ASN A 237 -9.41 -16.71 36.98
C ASN A 237 -10.54 -16.74 38.03
N VAL A 238 -11.76 -17.05 37.62
CA VAL A 238 -12.89 -17.21 38.56
C VAL A 238 -12.97 -18.63 39.09
N ILE A 239 -12.89 -19.62 38.21
CA ILE A 239 -13.16 -21.02 38.55
C ILE A 239 -11.98 -21.65 39.31
N LEU A 240 -10.76 -21.48 38.87
CA LEU A 240 -9.59 -22.12 39.50
C LEU A 240 -9.35 -21.72 40.96
N PRO A 241 -9.38 -20.41 41.33
CA PRO A 241 -9.25 -19.99 42.72
C PRO A 241 -10.36 -20.56 43.61
N GLU A 242 -11.61 -20.60 43.15
CA GLU A 242 -12.71 -21.17 43.90
C GLU A 242 -12.53 -22.68 44.12
N ILE A 243 -12.09 -23.41 43.10
CA ILE A 243 -11.79 -24.86 43.24
C ILE A 243 -10.65 -25.05 44.22
N ALA A 244 -9.55 -24.30 44.06
CA ALA A 244 -8.38 -24.41 44.92
C ALA A 244 -8.72 -24.10 46.37
N LYS A 245 -9.45 -23.04 46.66
CA LYS A 245 -9.91 -22.62 47.98
C LYS A 245 -10.79 -23.71 48.63
N LYS A 246 -11.79 -24.20 47.90
CA LYS A 246 -12.67 -25.26 48.43
C LYS A 246 -11.93 -26.56 48.70
N THR A 247 -11.05 -26.95 47.77
CA THR A 247 -10.25 -28.18 47.92
C THR A 247 -9.23 -28.08 49.05
N SER A 248 -8.53 -26.96 49.18
CA SER A 248 -7.57 -26.70 50.26
C SER A 248 -8.28 -26.74 51.62
N LYS A 249 -9.45 -26.14 51.71
CA LYS A 249 -10.28 -26.20 52.95
C LYS A 249 -10.69 -27.63 53.32
N ILE A 250 -11.08 -28.43 52.35
CA ILE A 250 -11.44 -29.85 52.59
C ILE A 250 -10.27 -30.69 53.03
N LEU A 251 -9.09 -30.44 52.42
CA LEU A 251 -7.86 -31.20 52.68
C LEU A 251 -7.07 -30.66 53.89
N GLY A 252 -7.45 -29.53 54.47
CA GLY A 252 -6.71 -28.86 55.55
C GLY A 252 -5.29 -28.43 55.12
N ARG A 253 -5.09 -28.06 53.83
CA ARG A 253 -3.84 -27.64 53.25
C ARG A 253 -3.89 -26.17 52.85
N ASN A 254 -2.71 -25.54 52.74
CA ASN A 254 -2.63 -24.19 52.19
C ASN A 254 -3.05 -24.15 50.72
N GLU A 255 -3.56 -23.00 50.30
CA GLU A 255 -3.92 -22.80 48.91
C GLU A 255 -2.66 -22.86 48.00
N PRO A 256 -2.70 -23.65 46.92
CA PRO A 256 -1.58 -23.75 46.01
C PRO A 256 -1.40 -22.48 45.18
N ASP A 257 -0.15 -22.20 44.73
CA ASP A 257 0.12 -21.20 43.73
C ASP A 257 -0.51 -21.61 42.37
N LEU A 258 -1.44 -20.85 41.88
CA LEU A 258 -2.19 -21.11 40.65
C LEU A 258 -1.51 -20.53 39.39
N ALA A 259 -0.51 -19.66 39.52
CA ALA A 259 0.12 -19.03 38.39
C ALA A 259 0.70 -20.03 37.36
N PRO A 260 1.41 -21.12 37.75
CA PRO A 260 1.88 -22.11 36.78
C PRO A 260 0.75 -22.86 36.06
N VAL A 261 -0.35 -23.14 36.78
CA VAL A 261 -1.50 -23.86 36.22
C VAL A 261 -2.24 -22.97 35.23
N ILE A 262 -2.46 -21.70 35.57
CA ILE A 262 -3.08 -20.71 34.69
C ILE A 262 -2.24 -20.57 33.41
N THR A 263 -0.91 -20.46 33.54
CA THR A 263 0.01 -20.38 32.41
C THR A 263 -0.11 -21.62 31.50
N GLN A 264 -0.19 -22.81 32.08
CA GLN A 264 -0.32 -24.04 31.30
C GLN A 264 -1.69 -24.17 30.59
N ILE A 265 -2.78 -23.71 31.22
CA ILE A 265 -4.13 -23.73 30.63
C ILE A 265 -4.25 -22.70 29.50
N MET A 266 -3.71 -21.51 29.69
CA MET A 266 -3.74 -20.47 28.68
C MET A 266 -2.89 -20.84 27.48
N ASN A 267 -1.70 -21.38 27.72
CA ASN A 267 -0.73 -21.86 26.73
C ASN A 267 -0.65 -20.99 25.45
N ALA A 268 -0.65 -19.68 25.63
CA ALA A 268 -0.64 -18.73 24.54
C ALA A 268 0.23 -17.52 24.89
N VAL A 269 0.74 -16.86 23.85
CA VAL A 269 1.37 -15.54 23.98
C VAL A 269 0.33 -14.50 23.61
N PHE A 270 0.18 -13.46 24.43
CA PHE A 270 -0.74 -12.37 24.21
C PHE A 270 0.00 -11.10 23.85
N CYS A 271 -0.58 -10.37 22.93
CA CYS A 271 -0.15 -9.03 22.55
C CYS A 271 -1.30 -8.06 22.81
N GLU A 272 -1.10 -7.13 23.71
CA GLU A 272 -2.01 -6.01 23.97
C GLU A 272 -1.39 -4.74 23.46
N GLU A 273 -2.21 -3.89 22.85
CA GLU A 273 -1.81 -2.59 22.35
C GLU A 273 -2.66 -1.50 23.01
N GLU A 274 -2.02 -0.42 23.33
CA GLU A 274 -2.67 0.79 23.81
C GLU A 274 -2.17 1.99 23.02
N LEU A 275 -3.09 2.64 22.31
CA LEU A 275 -2.82 3.87 21.58
C LEU A 275 -3.18 5.05 22.47
N GLY A 276 -2.29 6.04 22.51
CA GLY A 276 -2.45 7.25 23.31
C GLY A 276 -2.08 8.50 22.53
N TRP A 277 -2.44 9.64 23.12
CA TRP A 277 -2.06 10.94 22.65
C TRP A 277 -1.47 11.76 23.78
N ASP A 278 -0.18 12.07 23.66
CA ASP A 278 0.48 13.01 24.59
C ASP A 278 0.15 14.45 24.18
N LYS A 279 -0.66 15.10 25.01
CA LYS A 279 -1.11 16.48 24.75
C LYS A 279 -0.01 17.52 24.89
N GLU A 280 0.96 17.28 25.79
CA GLU A 280 2.03 18.23 26.08
C GLU A 280 3.06 18.22 24.95
N ARG A 281 3.47 17.03 24.53
CA ARG A 281 4.47 16.84 23.48
C ARG A 281 3.90 16.81 22.08
N LYS A 282 2.56 16.71 21.92
CA LYS A 282 1.84 16.51 20.65
C LYS A 282 2.34 15.27 19.90
N LEU A 283 2.49 14.15 20.62
CA LEU A 283 2.96 12.89 20.09
C LEU A 283 1.84 11.85 20.12
N ALA A 284 1.77 11.04 19.06
CA ALA A 284 0.99 9.82 19.09
C ALA A 284 1.82 8.71 19.72
N THR A 285 1.30 8.03 20.73
CA THR A 285 2.00 6.99 21.47
C THR A 285 1.35 5.63 21.27
N CYS A 286 2.16 4.58 21.18
CA CYS A 286 1.72 3.20 21.15
C CYS A 286 2.52 2.38 22.16
N SER A 287 1.82 1.76 23.10
CA SER A 287 2.39 0.78 24.04
C SER A 287 1.98 -0.63 23.61
N ILE A 288 2.95 -1.49 23.31
CA ILE A 288 2.72 -2.88 22.94
C ILE A 288 3.24 -3.75 24.07
N LYS A 289 2.34 -4.43 24.77
CA LYS A 289 2.67 -5.32 25.88
C LYS A 289 2.49 -6.77 25.46
N ILE A 290 3.55 -7.58 25.65
CA ILE A 290 3.57 -8.98 25.24
C ILE A 290 3.76 -9.85 26.47
N PHE A 291 2.83 -10.76 26.69
CA PHE A 291 2.81 -11.71 27.80
C PHE A 291 3.03 -13.13 27.31
N ASN A 292 3.95 -13.86 27.92
CA ASN A 292 4.15 -15.27 27.63
C ASN A 292 3.44 -16.17 28.68
N TYR A 293 2.23 -16.59 28.39
CA TYR A 293 1.48 -17.58 29.16
C TYR A 293 1.72 -19.02 28.62
N THR A 294 2.89 -19.30 28.03
CA THR A 294 3.25 -20.66 27.63
C THR A 294 4.24 -21.27 28.63
N ALA A 295 4.31 -22.59 28.68
CA ALA A 295 5.28 -23.29 29.53
C ALA A 295 6.73 -23.26 28.99
N ARG A 296 6.97 -22.59 27.88
CA ARG A 296 8.29 -22.53 27.21
C ARG A 296 8.75 -21.09 27.01
N ALA A 297 10.02 -20.88 27.13
CA ALA A 297 10.63 -19.60 26.72
C ALA A 297 10.43 -19.38 25.21
N ARG A 298 10.14 -18.15 24.81
CA ARG A 298 9.82 -17.76 23.43
C ARG A 298 10.63 -16.54 23.01
N ALA A 299 11.08 -16.54 21.79
CA ALA A 299 11.73 -15.39 21.17
C ALA A 299 10.90 -14.95 19.95
N TYR A 300 10.65 -13.65 19.87
CA TYR A 300 9.88 -13.05 18.78
C TYR A 300 10.55 -11.79 18.27
N THR A 301 10.29 -11.48 17.00
CA THR A 301 10.46 -10.14 16.45
C THR A 301 9.07 -9.57 16.23
N ILE A 302 8.80 -8.44 16.85
CA ILE A 302 7.51 -7.73 16.70
C ILE A 302 7.69 -6.67 15.66
N LEU A 303 6.73 -6.56 14.72
CA LEU A 303 6.69 -5.54 13.70
C LEU A 303 5.43 -4.69 13.90
N LEU A 304 5.59 -3.39 13.83
CA LEU A 304 4.50 -2.42 13.93
C LEU A 304 4.42 -1.64 12.63
N LYS A 305 3.22 -1.55 12.07
CA LYS A 305 2.92 -0.69 10.93
C LYS A 305 2.12 0.52 11.43
N TRP A 306 2.51 1.70 10.99
CA TRP A 306 1.78 2.96 11.25
C TRP A 306 1.55 3.74 9.96
N PRO A 307 0.63 4.75 9.98
CA PRO A 307 0.47 5.67 8.86
C PRO A 307 1.78 6.42 8.62
N GLU A 308 2.40 6.25 7.46
CA GLU A 308 3.64 6.95 7.10
C GLU A 308 3.33 8.09 6.13
N SER A 309 3.83 9.28 6.47
CA SER A 309 3.94 10.41 5.56
C SER A 309 5.32 11.04 5.74
N ASN A 310 5.70 11.96 4.87
CA ASN A 310 6.99 12.67 4.98
C ASN A 310 7.12 13.47 6.28
N GLU A 311 6.01 13.72 6.98
CA GLU A 311 5.96 14.49 8.24
C GLU A 311 6.05 13.59 9.48
N VAL A 312 5.82 12.28 9.34
CA VAL A 312 5.81 11.33 10.45
C VAL A 312 7.22 10.86 10.78
N ALA A 313 7.67 11.15 11.98
CA ALA A 313 8.96 10.70 12.49
C ALA A 313 8.83 9.98 13.83
N MET A 314 9.61 8.92 14.02
CA MET A 314 9.72 8.25 15.31
C MET A 314 10.64 9.05 16.22
N ILE A 315 10.12 9.46 17.37
CA ILE A 315 10.85 10.23 18.39
C ILE A 315 11.45 9.29 19.45
N GLU A 316 10.70 8.28 19.85
CA GLU A 316 11.17 7.29 20.82
C GLU A 316 11.26 5.92 20.14
N ASN A 317 12.49 5.39 20.05
CA ASN A 317 12.80 4.06 19.52
C ASN A 317 13.43 3.18 20.62
N PRO A 318 12.61 2.54 21.45
CA PRO A 318 13.12 1.67 22.50
C PRO A 318 13.74 0.40 21.89
N ASN A 319 14.74 -0.13 22.57
CA ASN A 319 15.36 -1.41 22.25
C ASN A 319 15.93 -1.55 20.83
N GLY A 320 16.30 -0.43 20.17
CA GLY A 320 16.97 -0.45 18.88
C GLY A 320 16.13 -1.00 17.73
N GLY A 321 14.88 -0.62 17.66
CA GLY A 321 13.99 -0.93 16.52
C GLY A 321 14.61 -0.54 15.18
N ARG A 322 14.39 -1.36 14.15
CA ARG A 322 14.92 -1.17 12.79
C ARG A 322 13.81 -1.01 11.79
N LYS A 323 13.98 -0.10 10.84
CA LYS A 323 13.07 0.01 9.71
C LYS A 323 13.22 -1.23 8.82
N GLU A 324 12.11 -1.89 8.54
CA GLU A 324 12.05 -3.09 7.68
C GLU A 324 11.49 -2.76 6.30
N ALA A 325 10.50 -1.87 6.24
CA ALA A 325 9.89 -1.35 5.03
C ALA A 325 9.15 -0.05 5.37
N ARG A 326 8.56 0.61 4.37
CA ARG A 326 7.81 1.85 4.51
C ARG A 326 6.71 1.71 5.58
N GLY A 327 6.78 2.54 6.63
CA GLY A 327 5.85 2.49 7.76
C GLY A 327 5.90 1.21 8.59
N ILE A 328 6.88 0.31 8.37
CA ILE A 328 7.03 -0.93 9.13
C ILE A 328 8.36 -0.97 9.83
N TRP A 329 8.31 -1.06 11.15
CA TRP A 329 9.49 -1.18 12.00
C TRP A 329 9.45 -2.47 12.80
N ALA A 330 10.62 -3.04 13.09
CA ALA A 330 10.78 -4.31 13.78
C ALA A 330 11.65 -4.17 15.02
N TRP A 331 11.22 -4.81 16.11
CA TRP A 331 11.92 -4.94 17.37
C TRP A 331 12.16 -6.42 17.67
N ARG A 332 13.41 -6.80 17.82
CA ARG A 332 13.75 -8.14 18.28
C ARG A 332 13.65 -8.14 19.81
N LEU A 333 12.77 -8.99 20.33
CA LEU A 333 12.62 -9.16 21.77
C LEU A 333 13.68 -10.09 22.34
N ASP A 334 14.07 -9.83 23.57
CA ASP A 334 14.79 -10.81 24.37
C ASP A 334 13.91 -12.05 24.61
N THR A 335 14.54 -13.15 25.00
CA THR A 335 13.80 -14.38 25.26
C THR A 335 12.82 -14.17 26.42
N LEU A 336 11.53 -14.26 26.11
CA LEU A 336 10.45 -14.18 27.09
C LEU A 336 10.29 -15.51 27.81
N ASN A 337 10.63 -15.53 29.09
CA ASN A 337 10.42 -16.70 29.95
C ASN A 337 8.92 -16.94 30.24
N PRO A 338 8.51 -18.16 30.62
CA PRO A 338 7.16 -18.44 31.07
C PRO A 338 6.70 -17.47 32.18
N GLY A 339 5.49 -16.94 32.05
CA GLY A 339 4.90 -16.00 33.03
C GLY A 339 5.48 -14.58 33.01
N THR A 340 6.39 -14.25 32.09
CA THR A 340 6.96 -12.90 31.98
C THR A 340 6.30 -12.07 30.87
N SER A 341 6.46 -10.77 30.97
CA SER A 341 6.01 -9.82 29.95
C SER A 341 7.11 -8.84 29.58
N THR A 342 7.01 -8.27 28.38
CA THR A 342 7.83 -7.15 27.91
C THR A 342 6.94 -6.09 27.29
N THR A 343 7.41 -4.85 27.28
CA THR A 343 6.67 -3.72 26.71
C THR A 343 7.54 -2.95 25.73
N ILE A 344 6.98 -2.61 24.58
CA ILE A 344 7.59 -1.73 23.57
C ILE A 344 6.76 -0.45 23.56
N ASN A 345 7.38 0.69 23.85
CA ASN A 345 6.72 2.00 23.79
C ASN A 345 7.28 2.78 22.60
N VAL A 346 6.42 3.23 21.72
CA VAL A 346 6.78 4.00 20.53
C VAL A 346 6.07 5.35 20.58
N ALA A 347 6.78 6.43 20.24
CA ALA A 347 6.21 7.75 20.13
C ALA A 347 6.52 8.33 18.73
N LEU A 348 5.49 8.83 18.06
CA LEU A 348 5.55 9.39 16.72
C LEU A 348 5.15 10.87 16.74
N SER A 349 5.91 11.70 16.04
CA SER A 349 5.54 13.09 15.69
C SER A 349 4.91 13.16 14.29
N GLY A 350 4.35 14.32 13.93
CA GLY A 350 3.76 14.55 12.61
C GLY A 350 2.35 13.98 12.42
N LEU A 351 1.78 13.36 13.45
CA LEU A 351 0.38 12.91 13.47
C LEU A 351 -0.46 13.86 14.32
N SER A 352 -1.75 13.99 14.01
CA SER A 352 -2.72 14.70 14.84
C SER A 352 -3.50 13.72 15.72
N LYS A 353 -4.18 14.22 16.74
CA LYS A 353 -5.04 13.39 17.58
C LYS A 353 -6.11 12.71 16.73
N GLY A 354 -6.16 11.38 16.76
CA GLY A 354 -7.11 10.57 16.00
C GLY A 354 -6.63 10.06 14.63
N ASP A 355 -5.44 10.50 14.17
CA ASP A 355 -4.87 10.00 12.92
C ASP A 355 -4.43 8.53 13.01
N TRP A 356 -4.09 8.10 14.22
CA TRP A 356 -3.68 6.73 14.51
C TRP A 356 -4.68 6.07 15.47
N THR A 357 -5.65 5.38 14.94
CA THR A 357 -6.77 4.77 15.70
C THR A 357 -6.69 3.25 15.78
N ASP A 358 -5.91 2.61 14.92
CA ASP A 358 -5.70 1.16 14.89
C ASP A 358 -4.25 0.85 14.51
N THR A 359 -3.72 -0.26 15.02
CA THR A 359 -2.35 -0.71 14.76
C THR A 359 -2.35 -2.04 14.04
N ASP A 360 -1.48 -2.16 13.05
CA ASP A 360 -1.13 -3.45 12.45
C ASP A 360 0.13 -3.99 13.12
N ILE A 361 -0.06 -4.93 14.06
CA ILE A 361 1.04 -5.63 14.72
C ILE A 361 1.26 -6.98 14.06
N PHE A 362 2.46 -7.18 13.57
CA PHE A 362 2.90 -8.46 13.02
C PHE A 362 4.00 -9.08 13.90
N PHE A 363 4.26 -10.36 13.71
CA PHE A 363 5.34 -11.04 14.39
C PHE A 363 6.06 -12.06 13.50
N ARG A 364 7.35 -12.27 13.80
CA ARG A 364 8.18 -13.40 13.36
C ARG A 364 8.53 -14.23 14.57
N GLY A 365 8.48 -15.54 14.44
CA GLY A 365 8.85 -16.47 15.50
C GLY A 365 8.04 -17.75 15.46
N ASN A 366 8.33 -18.65 16.40
CA ASN A 366 7.67 -19.93 16.50
C ASN A 366 6.46 -19.86 17.43
N GLY A 367 5.32 -20.33 16.93
CA GLY A 367 4.04 -20.30 17.63
C GLY A 367 3.21 -19.08 17.22
N ASP A 368 2.02 -18.98 17.81
CA ASP A 368 1.07 -17.90 17.52
C ASP A 368 1.05 -16.90 18.69
N ILE A 369 0.81 -15.63 18.33
CA ILE A 369 0.55 -14.56 19.29
C ILE A 369 -0.90 -14.11 19.12
N ILE A 370 -1.68 -14.19 20.19
CA ILE A 370 -3.05 -13.67 20.20
C ILE A 370 -2.97 -12.14 20.26
N GLY A 371 -3.59 -11.48 19.30
CA GLY A 371 -3.53 -10.02 19.18
C GLY A 371 -2.51 -9.50 18.16
N ALA A 372 -1.67 -10.35 17.59
CA ALA A 372 -0.79 -10.02 16.47
C ALA A 372 -0.96 -11.00 15.32
N THR A 373 -0.53 -10.63 14.12
CA THR A 373 -0.63 -11.45 12.92
C THR A 373 0.78 -11.93 12.51
N LYS A 374 0.93 -13.20 12.16
CA LYS A 374 2.19 -13.68 11.60
C LYS A 374 2.46 -12.98 10.27
N ILE A 375 3.65 -12.42 10.10
CA ILE A 375 3.98 -11.69 8.89
C ILE A 375 4.11 -12.64 7.70
N ASP A 376 3.62 -12.21 6.55
CA ASP A 376 3.86 -12.86 5.27
C ASP A 376 5.09 -12.19 4.63
N GLU A 377 6.20 -12.91 4.58
CA GLU A 377 7.47 -12.40 4.03
C GLU A 377 7.36 -12.00 2.56
N LYS A 378 6.47 -12.65 1.79
CA LYS A 378 6.24 -12.28 0.38
C LYS A 378 5.65 -10.88 0.25
N ILE A 379 4.69 -10.55 1.13
CA ILE A 379 4.08 -9.21 1.15
C ILE A 379 5.14 -8.17 1.54
N LEU A 380 6.00 -8.49 2.51
CA LEU A 380 7.07 -7.59 2.92
C LEU A 380 8.10 -7.36 1.79
N GLU A 381 8.46 -8.39 1.06
CA GLU A 381 9.33 -8.29 -0.13
C GLU A 381 8.68 -7.46 -1.24
N GLU A 382 7.39 -7.62 -1.49
CA GLU A 382 6.65 -6.79 -2.45
C GLU A 382 6.68 -5.31 -2.06
N ILE A 383 6.48 -4.99 -0.77
CA ILE A 383 6.56 -3.62 -0.26
C ILE A 383 7.97 -3.06 -0.45
N ARG A 384 9.01 -3.81 -0.11
CA ARG A 384 10.42 -3.39 -0.28
C ARG A 384 10.79 -3.15 -1.74
N LYS A 385 10.38 -4.04 -2.66
CA LYS A 385 10.59 -3.87 -4.10
C LYS A 385 9.91 -2.61 -4.62
N SER A 386 8.70 -2.35 -4.15
CA SER A 386 7.93 -1.15 -4.45
C SER A 386 8.65 0.13 -4.00
N GLU A 387 9.22 0.12 -2.79
CA GLU A 387 10.00 1.26 -2.27
C GLU A 387 11.27 1.52 -3.06
N ALA A 388 12.01 0.45 -3.38
CA ALA A 388 13.23 0.56 -4.18
C ALA A 388 12.93 1.17 -5.56
N LEU A 389 11.85 0.75 -6.21
CA LEU A 389 11.42 1.32 -7.49
C LEU A 389 11.01 2.80 -7.36
N THR A 390 10.37 3.18 -6.26
CA THR A 390 9.98 4.58 -6.02
C THR A 390 11.21 5.46 -5.73
N ALA A 391 12.18 4.95 -4.96
CA ALA A 391 13.43 5.66 -4.66
C ALA A 391 14.25 5.91 -5.93
N ILE A 392 14.44 4.87 -6.76
CA ILE A 392 15.13 4.99 -8.05
C ILE A 392 14.43 6.01 -8.96
N ARG A 393 13.09 6.02 -8.97
CA ARG A 393 12.32 6.96 -9.76
C ARG A 393 12.49 8.41 -9.29
N ASN A 394 12.50 8.64 -7.98
CA ASN A 394 12.71 9.98 -7.42
C ASN A 394 14.13 10.49 -7.71
N GLU A 395 15.15 9.63 -7.60
CA GLU A 395 16.53 9.98 -7.97
C GLU A 395 16.65 10.36 -9.45
N ILE A 396 15.95 9.63 -10.34
CA ILE A 396 15.93 9.94 -11.78
C ILE A 396 15.27 11.30 -12.02
N SER A 397 14.12 11.58 -11.38
CA SER A 397 13.42 12.84 -11.58
C SER A 397 14.20 14.04 -11.02
N GLU A 398 14.87 13.89 -9.88
CA GLU A 398 15.77 14.92 -9.34
C GLU A 398 16.98 15.19 -10.23
N THR A 399 17.53 14.15 -10.84
CA THR A 399 18.64 14.26 -11.78
C THR A 399 18.20 14.94 -13.09
N GLU A 400 17.01 14.61 -13.61
CA GLU A 400 16.44 15.27 -14.79
C GLU A 400 16.13 16.76 -14.53
N ILE A 401 15.62 17.12 -13.36
CA ILE A 401 15.39 18.52 -12.95
C ILE A 401 16.71 19.29 -12.83
N GLN A 402 17.78 18.66 -12.31
CA GLN A 402 19.10 19.28 -12.25
C GLN A 402 19.72 19.47 -13.63
N ILE A 403 19.53 18.53 -14.56
CA ILE A 403 20.01 18.64 -15.96
C ILE A 403 19.26 19.74 -16.71
N ASP A 404 17.94 19.89 -16.51
CA ASP A 404 17.16 20.98 -17.11
C ASP A 404 17.57 22.35 -16.55
N ASN A 405 17.83 22.44 -15.25
CA ASN A 405 18.30 23.68 -14.62
C ASN A 405 19.72 24.05 -15.03
N THR A 406 20.61 23.07 -15.26
CA THR A 406 21.98 23.31 -15.79
C THR A 406 21.95 23.64 -17.28
N ASN A 407 21.04 23.05 -18.07
CA ASN A 407 20.89 23.40 -19.49
C ASN A 407 20.29 24.80 -19.69
N THR A 408 19.46 25.29 -18.78
CA THR A 408 18.96 26.68 -18.85
C THR A 408 20.03 27.71 -18.50
N GLN A 409 21.05 27.33 -17.73
CA GLN A 409 22.22 28.20 -17.44
C GLN A 409 23.40 28.06 -18.43
N SER A 410 23.43 26.99 -19.26
CA SER A 410 24.54 26.67 -20.15
C SER A 410 24.27 26.90 -21.65
N PHE A 411 23.25 27.71 -22.01
CA PHE A 411 23.11 28.22 -23.38
C PHE A 411 24.21 29.24 -23.76
N SER A 412 25.25 29.37 -22.91
CA SER A 412 26.51 30.02 -23.28
C SER A 412 27.68 29.11 -22.86
N ASN A 413 28.18 28.34 -23.79
CA ASN A 413 29.47 27.63 -23.90
C ASN A 413 29.38 26.09 -23.99
N ASN A 414 29.67 25.65 -25.19
CA ASN A 414 30.22 24.36 -25.67
C ASN A 414 30.74 23.38 -24.61
N ASN A 415 30.17 22.11 -24.64
CA ASN A 415 30.97 20.88 -24.68
C ASN A 415 30.09 19.63 -24.76
N GLU A 416 30.19 18.93 -25.86
CA GLU A 416 29.52 17.63 -26.16
C GLU A 416 30.20 16.40 -25.52
N GLU A 417 31.21 16.56 -24.68
CA GLU A 417 32.02 15.42 -24.20
C GLU A 417 31.58 14.76 -22.87
N ASN A 418 30.68 15.37 -22.08
CA ASN A 418 30.32 14.81 -20.76
C ASN A 418 29.11 13.89 -20.71
N ILE A 419 28.43 13.65 -21.83
CA ILE A 419 27.17 12.82 -21.85
C ILE A 419 27.47 11.31 -21.85
N THR A 420 28.70 10.91 -22.16
CA THR A 420 29.04 9.48 -22.34
C THR A 420 29.38 8.76 -21.03
N GLU A 421 29.75 9.45 -19.96
CA GLU A 421 30.08 8.84 -18.67
C GLU A 421 28.85 8.52 -17.81
N GLU A 422 27.77 9.30 -17.91
CA GLU A 422 26.54 9.06 -17.12
C GLU A 422 25.70 7.89 -17.64
N ILE A 423 25.84 7.52 -18.92
CA ILE A 423 25.14 6.36 -19.52
C ILE A 423 25.68 5.03 -18.96
N ASN A 424 26.94 4.98 -18.55
CA ASN A 424 27.56 3.77 -17.97
C ASN A 424 27.08 3.42 -16.57
N ILE A 425 26.50 4.37 -15.84
CA ILE A 425 25.91 4.09 -14.50
C ILE A 425 24.61 3.32 -14.65
N PHE A 426 23.84 3.58 -15.71
CA PHE A 426 22.56 2.92 -15.98
C PHE A 426 22.71 1.44 -16.36
N GLU A 427 23.75 1.10 -17.13
CA GLU A 427 23.99 -0.31 -17.52
C GLU A 427 24.43 -1.19 -16.34
N LYS A 428 25.07 -0.60 -15.33
CA LYS A 428 25.54 -1.33 -14.13
C LYS A 428 24.44 -1.73 -13.16
N TYR A 429 23.27 -1.07 -13.23
CA TYR A 429 22.11 -1.39 -12.38
C TYR A 429 21.14 -2.38 -13.01
N GLU A 430 21.15 -2.56 -14.33
CA GLU A 430 20.30 -3.58 -15.00
C GLU A 430 20.89 -5.00 -14.90
N GLU A 431 22.21 -5.17 -14.80
CA GLU A 431 22.86 -6.50 -14.68
C GLU A 431 22.81 -7.11 -13.28
N GLY A 432 22.33 -6.38 -12.26
CA GLY A 432 22.24 -6.86 -10.88
C GLY A 432 20.89 -7.50 -10.51
N PHE A 433 19.93 -7.63 -11.45
CA PHE A 433 18.57 -8.07 -11.17
C PHE A 433 18.07 -9.23 -12.07
N GLU A 434 18.98 -10.00 -12.71
CA GLU A 434 18.62 -11.30 -13.28
C GLU A 434 18.83 -12.46 -12.28
#